data_02120253c7249aa99570b104667fbf4c
#
_entry.id   02120253c7249aa99570b104667fbf4c
#
_cell.length_a   1.000
_cell.length_b   1.000
_cell.length_c   1.000
_cell.angle_alpha   90.00
_cell.angle_beta   90.00
_cell.angle_gamma   90.00
#
_symmetry.space_group_name_H-M   'P 1'
#
loop_
_entity.id
_entity.type
_entity.pdbx_description
1 polymer ?
#
loop_
_entity_poly.entity_id
_entity_poly.type
_entity_poly.pdbx_seq_one_letter_code
_entity_poly.pdbx_strand_id
1 'polypeptide(L)'
;MSESPTGVWNDRMPWVPGNRWDLLAHREPEPVRVSVIVTHYDQPVELARTLFALALQDYPAGLLEVIVADDGSPDEPVVPAGVRLVRQDDRGFRAAAARNLGVEAATGEVLCFLDADTTPEPDYVRKMVRLPTLLPEAVTVGRRRHADLSEVPLDAPIAESAPARELDEPAWLRDAYARSGNLLDADDRSYRYVISAVLACSRRFFAESGGFDESFSSYGGEDWEWAHRAWQAGAVFAHVPDAVAWHDGPDWAGRESGDRRRAGNEQTLRLASLIPVDGSSARGLLPTAPDLEVRLPAGVGTAAAFVCVDSLLVAFPRARVVTDAAREAEVLGQDPRVSAEAGDDVRVVLELRVPVVVLDPEPLVRAIAVLSGASVGTVELVSPDGTTLGHAVSRRALRRRRRWDMGDGHHSLTVTVDGVHAVGPEPHVEAWVGGWGGADRFA
;
A
#
# COMPACT_ATOMS: atom_id res chain seq x y z
N MET A 1 0.14 16.24 -19.68
CA MET A 1 -0.59 16.61 -18.46
C MET A 1 -2.04 16.25 -18.69
N SER A 2 -2.47 15.05 -18.37
CA SER A 2 -3.88 14.66 -18.40
C SER A 2 -4.46 14.91 -17.00
N GLU A 3 -5.50 15.70 -16.93
CA GLU A 3 -6.26 15.94 -15.71
C GLU A 3 -6.74 14.60 -15.13
N SER A 4 -6.29 14.27 -13.91
CA SER A 4 -6.86 13.17 -13.15
C SER A 4 -8.35 13.42 -12.97
N PRO A 5 -9.22 12.44 -13.25
CA PRO A 5 -10.66 12.62 -13.06
C PRO A 5 -10.94 12.69 -11.56
N THR A 6 -10.95 13.89 -11.00
CA THR A 6 -11.47 14.18 -9.66
C THR A 6 -12.98 14.15 -9.70
N GLY A 7 -13.56 12.97 -9.90
CA GLY A 7 -15.00 12.77 -9.77
C GLY A 7 -15.32 12.35 -8.34
N VAL A 8 -16.17 13.07 -7.65
CA VAL A 8 -16.79 12.65 -6.39
C VAL A 8 -17.55 11.35 -6.66
N TRP A 9 -17.28 10.32 -5.86
CA TRP A 9 -17.98 9.04 -5.96
C TRP A 9 -19.45 9.23 -5.59
N ASN A 10 -20.34 8.59 -6.34
CA ASN A 10 -21.78 8.81 -6.25
C ASN A 10 -22.34 8.40 -4.87
N ASP A 11 -23.25 9.19 -4.29
CA ASP A 11 -23.97 9.00 -3.01
C ASP A 11 -24.67 7.65 -2.82
N ARG A 12 -24.73 6.82 -3.86
CA ARG A 12 -25.39 5.50 -3.84
C ARG A 12 -24.46 4.34 -3.49
N MET A 13 -23.15 4.56 -3.41
CA MET A 13 -22.19 3.51 -3.04
C MET A 13 -22.00 3.45 -1.54
N PRO A 14 -21.95 2.25 -0.94
CA PRO A 14 -21.71 2.14 0.48
C PRO A 14 -20.30 2.62 0.81
N TRP A 15 -20.19 3.29 1.93
CA TRP A 15 -18.97 3.78 2.49
C TRP A 15 -18.70 3.08 3.84
N VAL A 16 -17.42 2.84 4.17
CA VAL A 16 -17.03 2.24 5.44
C VAL A 16 -15.97 3.11 6.14
N PRO A 17 -16.05 3.25 7.48
CA PRO A 17 -15.01 3.95 8.23
C PRO A 17 -13.73 3.11 8.29
N GLY A 18 -12.57 3.76 8.21
CA GLY A 18 -11.27 3.11 8.35
C GLY A 18 -11.06 1.97 7.37
N ASN A 19 -10.92 0.74 7.87
CA ASN A 19 -10.81 -0.49 7.09
C ASN A 19 -11.95 -1.49 7.40
N ARG A 20 -13.11 -1.01 7.85
CA ARG A 20 -14.26 -1.81 8.33
C ARG A 20 -15.06 -2.46 7.18
N TRP A 21 -14.39 -3.26 6.34
CA TRP A 21 -15.02 -4.04 5.28
C TRP A 21 -16.06 -5.06 5.82
N ASP A 22 -15.93 -5.47 7.08
CA ASP A 22 -16.86 -6.35 7.77
C ASP A 22 -18.30 -5.82 7.81
N LEU A 23 -18.48 -4.50 7.79
CA LEU A 23 -19.80 -3.86 7.73
C LEU A 23 -20.56 -4.19 6.42
N LEU A 24 -19.86 -4.67 5.40
CA LEU A 24 -20.41 -5.10 4.12
C LEU A 24 -20.48 -6.63 3.96
N ALA A 25 -20.18 -7.39 5.03
CA ALA A 25 -20.08 -8.86 4.97
C ALA A 25 -21.34 -9.56 4.46
N HIS A 26 -22.52 -8.98 4.71
CA HIS A 26 -23.83 -9.56 4.33
C HIS A 26 -24.45 -8.89 3.09
N ARG A 27 -23.71 -8.01 2.42
CA ARG A 27 -24.21 -7.38 1.19
C ARG A 27 -23.72 -8.14 -0.03
N GLU A 28 -24.64 -8.42 -0.94
CA GLU A 28 -24.34 -8.99 -2.25
C GLU A 28 -24.59 -7.91 -3.31
N PRO A 29 -23.61 -7.64 -4.18
CA PRO A 29 -23.78 -6.70 -5.29
C PRO A 29 -24.50 -7.38 -6.46
N GLU A 30 -25.11 -6.58 -7.33
CA GLU A 30 -25.43 -7.04 -8.68
C GLU A 30 -24.11 -7.32 -9.44
N PRO A 31 -24.04 -8.41 -10.21
CA PRO A 31 -22.86 -8.73 -10.99
C PRO A 31 -22.49 -7.63 -11.97
N VAL A 32 -21.22 -7.24 -12.02
CA VAL A 32 -20.66 -6.25 -12.95
C VAL A 32 -19.71 -6.91 -13.94
N ARG A 33 -19.28 -6.19 -14.97
CA ARG A 33 -18.25 -6.72 -15.87
C ARG A 33 -16.90 -6.83 -15.15
N VAL A 34 -16.30 -8.03 -15.24
CA VAL A 34 -15.00 -8.38 -14.62
C VAL A 34 -14.00 -8.73 -15.71
N SER A 35 -12.80 -8.22 -15.60
CA SER A 35 -11.65 -8.66 -16.41
C SER A 35 -10.69 -9.46 -15.52
N VAL A 36 -10.51 -10.75 -15.83
CA VAL A 36 -9.46 -11.57 -15.23
C VAL A 36 -8.21 -11.45 -16.09
N ILE A 37 -7.13 -10.96 -15.50
CA ILE A 37 -5.83 -10.77 -16.14
C ILE A 37 -4.92 -11.89 -15.64
N VAL A 38 -4.55 -12.80 -16.54
CA VAL A 38 -3.65 -13.93 -16.27
C VAL A 38 -2.26 -13.58 -16.75
N THR A 39 -1.32 -13.37 -15.81
CA THR A 39 0.08 -13.10 -16.12
C THR A 39 0.78 -14.40 -16.51
N HIS A 40 1.47 -14.42 -17.65
CA HIS A 40 2.07 -15.62 -18.19
C HIS A 40 3.51 -15.38 -18.69
N TYR A 41 4.39 -16.36 -18.47
CA TYR A 41 5.68 -16.49 -19.13
C TYR A 41 6.12 -17.96 -19.14
N ASP A 42 6.20 -18.58 -20.32
CA ASP A 42 6.74 -19.93 -20.59
C ASP A 42 6.20 -21.06 -19.68
N GLN A 43 4.87 -21.02 -19.40
CA GLN A 43 4.15 -21.98 -18.55
C GLN A 43 2.87 -22.51 -19.27
N PRO A 44 3.01 -23.18 -20.43
CA PRO A 44 1.85 -23.52 -21.26
C PRO A 44 0.88 -24.52 -20.61
N VAL A 45 1.36 -25.42 -19.76
CA VAL A 45 0.56 -26.46 -19.09
C VAL A 45 -0.25 -25.81 -17.97
N GLU A 46 0.38 -25.00 -17.15
CA GLU A 46 -0.22 -24.27 -16.02
C GLU A 46 -1.28 -23.28 -16.55
N LEU A 47 -0.92 -22.53 -17.60
CA LEU A 47 -1.86 -21.63 -18.27
C LEU A 47 -3.09 -22.35 -18.79
N ALA A 48 -2.94 -23.50 -19.45
CA ALA A 48 -4.06 -24.28 -19.99
C ALA A 48 -5.00 -24.73 -18.86
N ARG A 49 -4.47 -25.19 -17.72
CA ARG A 49 -5.25 -25.57 -16.54
C ARG A 49 -6.00 -24.38 -15.95
N THR A 50 -5.32 -23.24 -15.80
CA THR A 50 -5.93 -22.02 -15.26
C THR A 50 -7.03 -21.48 -16.16
N LEU A 51 -6.82 -21.48 -17.49
CA LEU A 51 -7.87 -21.10 -18.44
C LEU A 51 -9.06 -22.05 -18.46
N PHE A 52 -8.83 -23.36 -18.30
CA PHE A 52 -9.91 -24.32 -18.14
C PHE A 52 -10.74 -24.04 -16.88
N ALA A 53 -10.10 -23.78 -15.75
CA ALA A 53 -10.78 -23.44 -14.49
C ALA A 53 -11.55 -22.11 -14.57
N LEU A 54 -11.04 -21.14 -15.31
CA LEU A 54 -11.71 -19.86 -15.55
C LEU A 54 -12.96 -20.02 -16.42
N ALA A 55 -12.97 -20.97 -17.36
CA ALA A 55 -14.17 -21.28 -18.14
C ALA A 55 -15.29 -21.93 -17.30
N LEU A 56 -14.98 -22.46 -16.12
CA LEU A 56 -15.91 -23.12 -15.20
C LEU A 56 -16.36 -22.21 -14.04
N GLN A 57 -16.04 -20.93 -14.07
CA GLN A 57 -16.42 -20.01 -12.97
C GLN A 57 -17.95 -19.84 -12.87
N ASP A 58 -18.47 -19.80 -11.64
CA ASP A 58 -19.88 -19.53 -11.32
C ASP A 58 -20.25 -18.03 -11.41
N TYR A 59 -19.68 -17.35 -12.40
CA TYR A 59 -19.93 -15.93 -12.68
C TYR A 59 -20.63 -15.80 -14.04
N PRO A 60 -21.55 -14.81 -14.25
CA PRO A 60 -22.25 -14.68 -15.52
C PRO A 60 -21.28 -14.56 -16.71
N ALA A 61 -21.29 -15.52 -17.62
CA ALA A 61 -20.33 -15.62 -18.72
C ALA A 61 -20.28 -14.38 -19.61
N GLY A 62 -21.41 -13.66 -19.79
CA GLY A 62 -21.46 -12.41 -20.55
C GLY A 62 -20.82 -11.20 -19.85
N LEU A 63 -20.48 -11.36 -18.55
CA LEU A 63 -19.84 -10.32 -17.73
C LEU A 63 -18.40 -10.65 -17.36
N LEU A 64 -17.89 -11.82 -17.76
CA LEU A 64 -16.53 -12.26 -17.49
C LEU A 64 -15.70 -12.23 -18.78
N GLU A 65 -14.64 -11.46 -18.81
CA GLU A 65 -13.60 -11.51 -19.84
C GLU A 65 -12.30 -12.03 -19.24
N VAL A 66 -11.56 -12.81 -20.02
CA VAL A 66 -10.26 -13.35 -19.63
C VAL A 66 -9.21 -12.80 -20.59
N ILE A 67 -8.13 -12.25 -20.06
CA ILE A 67 -7.01 -11.65 -20.80
C ILE A 67 -5.74 -12.34 -20.31
N VAL A 68 -5.05 -13.02 -21.22
CA VAL A 68 -3.69 -13.52 -20.99
C VAL A 68 -2.71 -12.40 -21.32
N ALA A 69 -1.91 -12.01 -20.35
CA ALA A 69 -0.87 -11.00 -20.48
C ALA A 69 0.50 -11.70 -20.48
N ASP A 70 1.03 -11.93 -21.67
CA ASP A 70 2.26 -12.68 -21.88
C ASP A 70 3.49 -11.77 -21.81
N ASP A 71 4.44 -12.11 -20.94
CA ASP A 71 5.70 -11.38 -20.70
C ASP A 71 6.81 -11.74 -21.71
N GLY A 72 6.44 -12.08 -22.95
CA GLY A 72 7.37 -12.35 -24.02
C GLY A 72 7.88 -13.79 -24.04
N SER A 73 7.02 -14.79 -23.79
CA SER A 73 7.38 -16.21 -23.92
C SER A 73 8.03 -16.52 -25.27
N PRO A 74 9.00 -17.46 -25.33
CA PRO A 74 9.64 -17.87 -26.62
C PRO A 74 8.61 -18.29 -27.65
N ASP A 75 7.65 -19.13 -27.23
CA ASP A 75 6.53 -19.56 -28.05
C ASP A 75 5.26 -18.78 -27.69
N GLU A 76 4.46 -18.41 -28.71
CA GLU A 76 3.20 -17.72 -28.47
C GLU A 76 2.21 -18.64 -27.73
N PRO A 77 1.65 -18.17 -26.60
CA PRO A 77 0.70 -18.97 -25.82
C PRO A 77 -0.54 -19.35 -26.63
N VAL A 78 -0.95 -20.59 -26.51
CA VAL A 78 -2.21 -21.07 -27.10
C VAL A 78 -3.36 -20.71 -26.16
N VAL A 79 -4.29 -19.87 -26.63
CA VAL A 79 -5.48 -19.47 -25.85
C VAL A 79 -6.77 -19.94 -26.51
N PRO A 80 -7.80 -20.33 -25.73
CA PRO A 80 -9.12 -20.71 -26.24
C PRO A 80 -9.83 -19.54 -26.93
N ALA A 81 -10.79 -19.87 -27.82
CA ALA A 81 -11.67 -18.85 -28.41
C ALA A 81 -12.42 -18.07 -27.31
N GLY A 82 -12.42 -16.74 -27.42
CA GLY A 82 -13.01 -15.84 -26.42
C GLY A 82 -12.05 -15.34 -25.35
N VAL A 83 -10.89 -15.94 -25.20
CA VAL A 83 -9.80 -15.42 -24.38
C VAL A 83 -8.95 -14.45 -25.23
N ARG A 84 -8.67 -13.29 -24.69
CA ARG A 84 -7.81 -12.29 -25.33
C ARG A 84 -6.36 -12.52 -24.94
N LEU A 85 -5.45 -12.53 -25.92
CA LEU A 85 -4.02 -12.52 -25.69
C LEU A 85 -3.47 -11.12 -25.95
N VAL A 86 -2.69 -10.59 -25.01
CA VAL A 86 -1.81 -9.44 -25.18
C VAL A 86 -0.40 -9.85 -24.85
N ARG A 87 0.58 -9.33 -25.59
CA ARG A 87 1.96 -9.78 -25.48
C ARG A 87 2.91 -8.60 -25.56
N GLN A 88 3.96 -8.62 -24.75
CA GLN A 88 5.09 -7.69 -24.85
C GLN A 88 6.37 -8.40 -25.30
N ASP A 89 7.39 -7.63 -25.68
CA ASP A 89 8.71 -8.18 -26.01
C ASP A 89 9.37 -8.74 -24.74
N ASP A 90 10.07 -9.88 -24.88
CA ASP A 90 10.93 -10.40 -23.82
C ASP A 90 12.09 -9.43 -23.54
N ARG A 91 12.11 -8.86 -22.36
CA ARG A 91 13.18 -8.01 -21.84
C ARG A 91 13.57 -8.45 -20.42
N GLY A 92 13.47 -9.74 -20.14
CA GLY A 92 13.59 -10.33 -18.82
C GLY A 92 12.29 -10.21 -18.02
N PHE A 93 12.35 -10.51 -16.73
CA PHE A 93 11.17 -10.52 -15.87
C PHE A 93 10.49 -9.15 -15.78
N ARG A 94 9.27 -9.03 -16.29
CA ARG A 94 8.49 -7.78 -16.32
C ARG A 94 7.01 -8.00 -16.04
N ALA A 95 6.72 -8.81 -15.03
CA ALA A 95 5.34 -9.13 -14.64
C ALA A 95 4.47 -7.88 -14.36
N ALA A 96 5.05 -6.81 -13.79
CA ALA A 96 4.37 -5.53 -13.58
C ALA A 96 3.88 -4.93 -14.91
N ALA A 97 4.75 -4.86 -15.92
CA ALA A 97 4.40 -4.32 -17.23
C ALA A 97 3.40 -5.23 -17.97
N ALA A 98 3.55 -6.56 -17.87
CA ALA A 98 2.58 -7.50 -18.45
C ALA A 98 1.19 -7.32 -17.82
N ARG A 99 1.08 -7.20 -16.48
CA ARG A 99 -0.20 -6.94 -15.82
C ARG A 99 -0.81 -5.61 -16.26
N ASN A 100 -0.03 -4.53 -16.35
CA ASN A 100 -0.51 -3.25 -16.86
C ASN A 100 -1.01 -3.33 -18.30
N LEU A 101 -0.28 -4.04 -19.17
CA LEU A 101 -0.70 -4.30 -20.56
C LEU A 101 -2.06 -5.03 -20.60
N GLY A 102 -2.26 -6.01 -19.71
CA GLY A 102 -3.54 -6.68 -19.51
C GLY A 102 -4.64 -5.71 -19.06
N VAL A 103 -4.33 -4.78 -18.17
CA VAL A 103 -5.29 -3.74 -17.71
C VAL A 103 -5.65 -2.77 -18.83
N GLU A 104 -4.73 -2.38 -19.69
CA GLU A 104 -5.01 -1.54 -20.85
C GLU A 104 -6.01 -2.17 -21.82
N ALA A 105 -5.95 -3.49 -21.96
CA ALA A 105 -6.88 -4.27 -22.79
C ALA A 105 -8.23 -4.54 -22.10
N ALA A 106 -8.32 -4.35 -20.77
CA ALA A 106 -9.47 -4.70 -19.95
C ALA A 106 -10.65 -3.73 -20.14
N THR A 107 -11.86 -4.28 -20.17
CA THR A 107 -13.11 -3.50 -20.24
C THR A 107 -13.94 -3.61 -18.96
N GLY A 108 -13.59 -4.52 -18.04
CA GLY A 108 -14.29 -4.75 -16.79
C GLY A 108 -14.22 -3.56 -15.83
N GLU A 109 -15.24 -3.42 -15.00
CA GLU A 109 -15.29 -2.46 -13.90
C GLU A 109 -14.41 -2.90 -12.74
N VAL A 110 -14.28 -4.22 -12.56
CA VAL A 110 -13.41 -4.86 -11.59
C VAL A 110 -12.33 -5.67 -12.31
N LEU A 111 -11.11 -5.53 -11.85
CA LEU A 111 -9.94 -6.30 -12.30
C LEU A 111 -9.69 -7.42 -11.30
N CYS A 112 -9.39 -8.61 -11.81
CA CYS A 112 -8.96 -9.76 -11.03
C CYS A 112 -7.64 -10.26 -11.62
N PHE A 113 -6.56 -10.25 -10.85
CA PHE A 113 -5.24 -10.71 -11.28
C PHE A 113 -5.00 -12.14 -10.81
N LEU A 114 -4.48 -12.96 -11.71
CA LEU A 114 -4.01 -14.32 -11.44
C LEU A 114 -2.67 -14.52 -12.14
N ASP A 115 -1.79 -15.35 -11.56
CA ASP A 115 -0.66 -15.89 -12.29
C ASP A 115 -1.06 -17.16 -13.05
N ALA A 116 -0.37 -17.48 -14.15
CA ALA A 116 -0.72 -18.60 -15.01
C ALA A 116 -0.70 -19.95 -14.29
N ASP A 117 0.14 -20.09 -13.25
CA ASP A 117 0.30 -21.26 -12.40
C ASP A 117 -0.63 -21.25 -11.15
N THR A 118 -1.63 -20.39 -11.15
CA THR A 118 -2.55 -20.23 -10.02
C THR A 118 -3.99 -20.49 -10.46
N THR A 119 -4.45 -21.74 -10.28
CA THR A 119 -5.72 -22.25 -10.79
C THR A 119 -6.87 -21.99 -9.81
N PRO A 120 -7.89 -21.19 -10.18
CA PRO A 120 -8.99 -20.83 -9.28
C PRO A 120 -10.04 -21.93 -9.12
N GLU A 121 -10.64 -22.03 -7.91
CA GLU A 121 -11.84 -22.82 -7.69
C GLU A 121 -13.07 -22.18 -8.37
N PRO A 122 -14.17 -22.92 -8.61
CA PRO A 122 -15.30 -22.45 -9.41
C PRO A 122 -15.97 -21.16 -8.93
N ASP A 123 -15.97 -20.86 -7.64
CA ASP A 123 -16.60 -19.68 -7.04
C ASP A 123 -15.63 -18.52 -6.73
N TYR A 124 -14.38 -18.68 -7.16
CA TYR A 124 -13.30 -17.75 -6.89
C TYR A 124 -13.59 -16.33 -7.38
N VAL A 125 -13.93 -16.16 -8.65
CA VAL A 125 -14.17 -14.83 -9.23
C VAL A 125 -15.30 -14.12 -8.49
N ARG A 126 -16.44 -14.78 -8.28
CA ARG A 126 -17.60 -14.21 -7.58
C ARG A 126 -17.22 -13.70 -6.18
N LYS A 127 -16.46 -14.50 -5.42
CA LYS A 127 -16.00 -14.13 -4.07
C LYS A 127 -15.01 -12.97 -4.08
N MET A 128 -14.05 -13.00 -5.00
CA MET A 128 -13.01 -11.98 -5.10
C MET A 128 -13.56 -10.60 -5.45
N VAL A 129 -14.51 -10.54 -6.38
CA VAL A 129 -14.99 -9.27 -6.92
C VAL A 129 -16.13 -8.66 -6.10
N ARG A 130 -16.69 -9.42 -5.14
CA ARG A 130 -17.84 -8.97 -4.34
C ARG A 130 -17.60 -7.64 -3.65
N LEU A 131 -16.51 -7.54 -2.92
CA LEU A 131 -16.19 -6.31 -2.15
C LEU A 131 -15.74 -5.14 -3.04
N PRO A 132 -14.86 -5.30 -4.06
CA PRO A 132 -14.54 -4.22 -5.01
C PRO A 132 -15.74 -3.71 -5.81
N THR A 133 -16.79 -4.52 -6.02
CA THR A 133 -18.03 -4.08 -6.65
C THR A 133 -18.87 -3.22 -5.70
N LEU A 134 -18.90 -3.54 -4.41
CA LEU A 134 -19.62 -2.77 -3.40
C LEU A 134 -18.88 -1.48 -3.00
N LEU A 135 -17.56 -1.56 -2.90
CA LEU A 135 -16.68 -0.52 -2.36
C LEU A 135 -15.52 -0.31 -3.32
N PRO A 136 -15.56 0.74 -4.14
CA PRO A 136 -14.60 0.94 -5.23
C PRO A 136 -13.13 1.03 -4.83
N GLU A 137 -12.81 1.48 -3.60
CA GLU A 137 -11.46 1.46 -3.06
C GLU A 137 -11.08 0.15 -2.36
N ALA A 138 -11.94 -0.88 -2.41
CA ALA A 138 -11.56 -2.18 -1.87
C ALA A 138 -10.53 -2.87 -2.75
N VAL A 139 -9.57 -3.46 -2.07
CA VAL A 139 -8.54 -4.35 -2.63
C VAL A 139 -8.66 -5.68 -1.89
N THR A 140 -9.06 -6.72 -2.61
CA THR A 140 -9.23 -8.05 -2.05
C THR A 140 -8.07 -8.94 -2.44
N VAL A 141 -7.67 -9.80 -1.51
CA VAL A 141 -6.66 -10.83 -1.71
C VAL A 141 -7.30 -12.18 -1.42
N GLY A 142 -7.21 -13.11 -2.37
CA GLY A 142 -7.71 -14.46 -2.23
C GLY A 142 -6.75 -15.36 -1.44
N ARG A 143 -7.17 -16.57 -1.15
CA ARG A 143 -6.33 -17.58 -0.53
C ARG A 143 -5.58 -18.36 -1.60
N ARG A 144 -4.27 -18.16 -1.70
CA ARG A 144 -3.38 -18.94 -2.53
C ARG A 144 -2.92 -20.17 -1.75
N ARG A 145 -3.48 -21.34 -2.08
CA ARG A 145 -3.04 -22.65 -1.58
C ARG A 145 -2.02 -23.23 -2.57
N HIS A 146 -1.26 -24.19 -2.13
CA HIS A 146 -0.20 -24.83 -2.91
C HIS A 146 -0.50 -26.32 -3.06
N ALA A 147 -0.27 -26.87 -4.25
CA ALA A 147 -0.41 -28.30 -4.54
C ALA A 147 0.57 -28.75 -5.61
N ASP A 148 0.93 -30.03 -5.62
CA ASP A 148 1.64 -30.64 -6.75
C ASP A 148 0.61 -31.09 -7.79
N LEU A 149 0.46 -30.30 -8.84
CA LEU A 149 -0.51 -30.53 -9.91
C LEU A 149 0.10 -31.24 -11.12
N SER A 150 1.37 -31.66 -11.08
CA SER A 150 2.09 -32.27 -12.19
C SER A 150 1.39 -33.50 -12.78
N GLU A 151 0.73 -34.31 -11.94
CA GLU A 151 0.00 -35.52 -12.33
C GLU A 151 -1.53 -35.30 -12.44
N VAL A 152 -1.99 -34.05 -12.28
CA VAL A 152 -3.43 -33.75 -12.36
C VAL A 152 -3.80 -33.49 -13.83
N PRO A 153 -4.80 -34.18 -14.40
CA PRO A 153 -5.29 -33.88 -15.74
C PRO A 153 -5.71 -32.41 -15.88
N LEU A 154 -5.49 -31.81 -17.06
CA LEU A 154 -5.80 -30.40 -17.31
C LEU A 154 -7.28 -30.06 -17.16
N ASP A 155 -8.15 -31.04 -17.43
CA ASP A 155 -9.61 -30.93 -17.37
C ASP A 155 -10.22 -31.46 -16.04
N ALA A 156 -9.36 -31.81 -15.08
CA ALA A 156 -9.86 -32.26 -13.78
C ALA A 156 -10.40 -31.09 -12.93
N PRO A 157 -11.51 -31.25 -12.21
CA PRO A 157 -12.02 -30.26 -11.27
C PRO A 157 -11.00 -29.98 -10.17
N ILE A 158 -10.44 -28.76 -10.15
CA ILE A 158 -9.33 -28.41 -9.25
C ILE A 158 -9.73 -28.51 -7.77
N ALA A 159 -10.95 -28.12 -7.42
CA ALA A 159 -11.45 -28.17 -6.05
C ALA A 159 -11.51 -29.60 -5.47
N GLU A 160 -11.61 -30.62 -6.33
CA GLU A 160 -11.62 -32.03 -5.92
C GLU A 160 -10.22 -32.65 -5.97
N SER A 161 -9.40 -32.23 -6.92
CA SER A 161 -8.11 -32.87 -7.22
C SER A 161 -6.94 -32.31 -6.40
N ALA A 162 -6.91 -31.00 -6.16
CA ALA A 162 -5.80 -30.35 -5.47
C ALA A 162 -5.69 -30.67 -3.96
N PRO A 163 -6.78 -30.83 -3.18
CA PRO A 163 -6.67 -31.09 -1.74
C PRO A 163 -5.90 -32.36 -1.36
N ALA A 164 -5.98 -33.41 -2.22
CA ALA A 164 -5.24 -34.66 -1.99
C ALA A 164 -3.72 -34.55 -2.25
N ARG A 165 -3.29 -33.44 -2.85
CA ARG A 165 -1.91 -33.14 -3.27
C ARG A 165 -1.37 -31.84 -2.67
N GLU A 166 -2.04 -31.37 -1.61
CA GLU A 166 -1.73 -30.09 -0.97
C GLU A 166 -0.31 -30.06 -0.41
N LEU A 167 0.34 -28.95 -0.61
CA LEU A 167 1.64 -28.57 -0.06
C LEU A 167 1.46 -27.50 1.03
N ASP A 168 2.50 -27.30 1.84
CA ASP A 168 2.45 -26.32 2.93
C ASP A 168 2.26 -24.88 2.40
N GLU A 169 1.30 -24.18 2.97
CA GLU A 169 1.14 -22.74 2.79
C GLU A 169 2.24 -21.95 3.53
N PRO A 170 2.64 -20.76 3.04
CA PRO A 170 3.55 -19.88 3.76
C PRO A 170 2.99 -19.51 5.15
N ALA A 171 3.58 -20.05 6.20
CA ALA A 171 3.11 -19.83 7.57
C ALA A 171 3.04 -18.35 7.95
N TRP A 172 4.02 -17.55 7.50
CA TRP A 172 4.08 -16.12 7.79
C TRP A 172 2.84 -15.36 7.28
N LEU A 173 2.33 -15.75 6.10
CA LEU A 173 1.17 -15.10 5.46
C LEU A 173 -0.14 -15.55 6.12
N ARG A 174 -0.33 -16.87 6.32
CA ARG A 174 -1.46 -17.42 7.06
C ARG A 174 -1.59 -16.79 8.44
N ASP A 175 -0.47 -16.71 9.19
CA ASP A 175 -0.44 -16.15 10.53
C ASP A 175 -0.71 -14.64 10.53
N ALA A 176 -0.30 -13.92 9.48
CA ALA A 176 -0.59 -12.50 9.32
C ALA A 176 -2.10 -12.26 9.11
N TYR A 177 -2.75 -13.02 8.24
CA TYR A 177 -4.21 -12.93 8.05
C TYR A 177 -4.98 -13.29 9.32
N ALA A 178 -4.55 -14.33 10.03
CA ALA A 178 -5.17 -14.71 11.30
C ALA A 178 -5.06 -13.59 12.36
N ARG A 179 -3.86 -12.99 12.53
CA ARG A 179 -3.63 -11.92 13.50
C ARG A 179 -4.36 -10.62 13.16
N SER A 180 -4.50 -10.30 11.90
CA SER A 180 -5.17 -9.09 11.43
C SER A 180 -6.67 -9.24 11.22
N GLY A 181 -7.27 -10.39 11.56
CA GLY A 181 -8.68 -10.66 11.27
C GLY A 181 -8.99 -10.55 9.78
N ASN A 182 -8.20 -11.21 8.93
CA ASN A 182 -8.30 -11.10 7.46
C ASN A 182 -8.12 -9.67 6.95
N LEU A 183 -7.12 -8.95 7.48
CA LEU A 183 -6.81 -7.56 7.19
C LEU A 183 -7.84 -6.54 7.72
N LEU A 184 -8.78 -6.93 8.59
CA LEU A 184 -9.67 -5.97 9.24
C LEU A 184 -8.87 -4.92 10.03
N ASP A 185 -7.84 -5.37 10.76
CA ASP A 185 -6.88 -4.53 11.49
C ASP A 185 -5.64 -4.21 10.63
N ALA A 186 -5.89 -3.77 9.37
CA ALA A 186 -4.80 -3.38 8.48
C ALA A 186 -4.13 -2.07 8.93
N ASP A 187 -2.83 -1.98 8.66
CA ASP A 187 -1.96 -0.84 8.95
C ASP A 187 -1.01 -0.52 7.78
N ASP A 188 -0.10 0.43 7.97
CA ASP A 188 0.91 0.83 6.97
C ASP A 188 1.86 -0.28 6.53
N ARG A 189 1.90 -1.41 7.24
CA ARG A 189 2.74 -2.59 6.91
C ARG A 189 1.96 -3.69 6.22
N SER A 190 0.65 -3.58 6.17
CA SER A 190 -0.24 -4.62 5.64
C SER A 190 -0.15 -4.79 4.13
N TYR A 191 0.51 -3.86 3.41
CA TYR A 191 0.85 -4.01 1.99
C TYR A 191 1.62 -5.31 1.70
N ARG A 192 2.39 -5.83 2.68
CA ARG A 192 3.15 -7.09 2.56
C ARG A 192 2.29 -8.34 2.41
N TYR A 193 1.02 -8.22 2.73
CA TYR A 193 0.05 -9.32 2.67
C TYR A 193 -0.83 -9.26 1.42
N VAL A 194 -0.57 -8.30 0.54
CA VAL A 194 -1.24 -8.15 -0.75
C VAL A 194 -0.38 -8.80 -1.82
N ILE A 195 -0.91 -9.84 -2.47
CA ILE A 195 -0.20 -10.65 -3.45
C ILE A 195 -0.94 -10.55 -4.79
N SER A 196 -0.25 -10.13 -5.84
CA SER A 196 -0.85 -9.94 -7.17
C SER A 196 -1.33 -11.22 -7.83
N ALA A 197 -0.79 -12.38 -7.48
CA ALA A 197 -1.22 -13.67 -7.97
C ALA A 197 -2.69 -14.04 -7.63
N VAL A 198 -3.30 -13.35 -6.64
CA VAL A 198 -4.68 -13.59 -6.18
C VAL A 198 -5.32 -12.27 -5.72
N LEU A 199 -5.30 -11.25 -6.58
CA LEU A 199 -5.69 -9.89 -6.26
C LEU A 199 -6.93 -9.45 -7.05
N ALA A 200 -7.86 -8.70 -6.42
CA ALA A 200 -8.86 -7.97 -7.17
C ALA A 200 -9.09 -6.55 -6.62
N CYS A 201 -9.43 -5.62 -7.51
CA CYS A 201 -9.75 -4.24 -7.19
C CYS A 201 -10.61 -3.62 -8.30
N SER A 202 -11.24 -2.47 -8.05
CA SER A 202 -11.90 -1.76 -9.14
C SER A 202 -10.87 -1.19 -10.13
N ARG A 203 -11.18 -1.22 -11.43
CA ARG A 203 -10.34 -0.64 -12.48
C ARG A 203 -10.07 0.85 -12.25
N ARG A 204 -11.08 1.56 -11.76
CA ARG A 204 -10.95 2.97 -11.41
C ARG A 204 -9.93 3.18 -10.29
N PHE A 205 -10.01 2.44 -9.19
CA PHE A 205 -9.07 2.60 -8.08
C PHE A 205 -7.65 2.18 -8.46
N PHE A 206 -7.50 1.14 -9.28
CA PHE A 206 -6.20 0.74 -9.83
C PHE A 206 -5.55 1.88 -10.62
N ALA A 207 -6.31 2.55 -11.49
CA ALA A 207 -5.84 3.72 -12.23
C ALA A 207 -5.52 4.92 -11.31
N GLU A 208 -6.37 5.22 -10.31
CA GLU A 208 -6.13 6.29 -9.34
C GLU A 208 -4.89 6.06 -8.48
N SER A 209 -4.56 4.80 -8.18
CA SER A 209 -3.35 4.41 -7.44
C SER A 209 -2.10 4.29 -8.32
N GLY A 210 -2.22 4.51 -9.65
CA GLY A 210 -1.11 4.61 -10.60
C GLY A 210 -0.63 3.28 -11.19
N GLY A 211 -1.38 2.17 -11.04
CA GLY A 211 -1.00 0.86 -11.58
C GLY A 211 0.29 0.27 -10.99
N PHE A 212 0.78 -0.83 -11.52
CA PHE A 212 2.07 -1.39 -11.11
C PHE A 212 3.24 -0.57 -11.67
N ASP A 213 4.33 -0.44 -10.90
CA ASP A 213 5.55 0.22 -11.36
C ASP A 213 6.33 -0.69 -12.33
N GLU A 214 6.33 -0.33 -13.61
CA GLU A 214 6.99 -1.09 -14.68
C GLU A 214 8.52 -1.08 -14.61
N SER A 215 9.11 -0.30 -13.73
CA SER A 215 10.55 -0.29 -13.51
C SER A 215 11.05 -1.52 -12.73
N PHE A 216 10.12 -2.34 -12.19
CA PHE A 216 10.47 -3.63 -11.62
C PHE A 216 10.81 -4.62 -12.75
N SER A 217 12.09 -5.03 -12.79
CA SER A 217 12.67 -5.93 -13.78
C SER A 217 13.33 -7.16 -13.13
N SER A 218 12.98 -7.46 -11.87
CA SER A 218 13.41 -8.63 -11.12
C SER A 218 12.20 -9.24 -10.39
N TYR A 219 12.32 -10.48 -9.98
CA TYR A 219 11.25 -11.21 -9.33
C TYR A 219 10.85 -10.57 -8.00
N GLY A 220 9.59 -10.15 -7.87
CA GLY A 220 8.92 -9.75 -6.65
C GLY A 220 9.07 -8.29 -6.25
N GLY A 221 8.11 -7.83 -5.45
CA GLY A 221 8.08 -6.50 -4.85
C GLY A 221 7.19 -5.48 -5.54
N GLU A 222 6.80 -5.70 -6.80
CA GLU A 222 5.91 -4.82 -7.55
C GLU A 222 4.50 -4.75 -6.95
N ASP A 223 4.03 -5.87 -6.41
CA ASP A 223 2.74 -5.97 -5.73
C ASP A 223 2.76 -5.26 -4.37
N TRP A 224 3.83 -5.39 -3.62
CA TRP A 224 4.01 -4.69 -2.34
C TRP A 224 4.16 -3.18 -2.53
N GLU A 225 4.88 -2.75 -3.54
CA GLU A 225 5.03 -1.34 -3.89
C GLU A 225 3.69 -0.73 -4.26
N TRP A 226 2.94 -1.39 -5.17
CA TRP A 226 1.60 -0.94 -5.53
C TRP A 226 0.65 -0.95 -4.34
N ALA A 227 0.64 -2.01 -3.54
CA ALA A 227 -0.21 -2.11 -2.36
C ALA A 227 0.09 -1.00 -1.33
N HIS A 228 1.37 -0.64 -1.15
CA HIS A 228 1.73 0.51 -0.32
C HIS A 228 1.12 1.81 -0.85
N ARG A 229 1.26 2.11 -2.16
CA ARG A 229 0.61 3.28 -2.77
C ARG A 229 -0.92 3.23 -2.68
N ALA A 230 -1.51 2.06 -2.91
CA ALA A 230 -2.95 1.85 -2.77
C ALA A 230 -3.42 2.13 -1.33
N TRP A 231 -2.69 1.66 -0.31
CA TRP A 231 -2.99 1.98 1.09
C TRP A 231 -2.96 3.49 1.34
N GLN A 232 -1.91 4.18 0.88
CA GLN A 232 -1.78 5.64 0.99
C GLN A 232 -2.88 6.39 0.20
N ALA A 233 -3.37 5.80 -0.89
CA ALA A 233 -4.51 6.30 -1.65
C ALA A 233 -5.87 6.06 -0.96
N GLY A 234 -5.88 5.34 0.17
CA GLY A 234 -7.10 5.08 0.95
C GLY A 234 -7.77 3.75 0.67
N ALA A 235 -7.05 2.75 0.17
CA ALA A 235 -7.58 1.40 -0.04
C ALA A 235 -8.21 0.81 1.23
N VAL A 236 -9.22 0.00 1.05
CA VAL A 236 -9.74 -0.93 2.07
C VAL A 236 -9.23 -2.32 1.72
N PHE A 237 -8.32 -2.84 2.53
CA PHE A 237 -7.75 -4.18 2.34
C PHE A 237 -8.61 -5.25 2.97
N ALA A 238 -8.86 -6.33 2.26
CA ALA A 238 -9.58 -7.49 2.77
C ALA A 238 -8.97 -8.79 2.22
N HIS A 239 -8.69 -9.73 3.11
CA HIS A 239 -8.39 -11.10 2.72
C HIS A 239 -9.70 -11.89 2.66
N VAL A 240 -9.90 -12.65 1.58
CA VAL A 240 -11.09 -13.47 1.32
C VAL A 240 -10.68 -14.95 1.39
N PRO A 241 -10.68 -15.56 2.59
CA PRO A 241 -10.14 -16.91 2.80
C PRO A 241 -10.86 -17.99 2.03
N ASP A 242 -12.12 -17.75 1.65
CA ASP A 242 -12.96 -18.69 0.91
C ASP A 242 -12.81 -18.55 -0.62
N ALA A 243 -12.14 -17.50 -1.11
CA ALA A 243 -11.77 -17.37 -2.51
C ALA A 243 -10.43 -18.08 -2.75
N VAL A 244 -10.52 -19.39 -3.04
CA VAL A 244 -9.35 -20.26 -3.15
C VAL A 244 -8.85 -20.37 -4.59
N ALA A 245 -7.54 -20.21 -4.76
CA ALA A 245 -6.83 -20.59 -5.97
C ALA A 245 -5.58 -21.41 -5.62
N TRP A 246 -5.27 -22.41 -6.46
CA TRP A 246 -4.22 -23.39 -6.22
C TRP A 246 -2.99 -23.09 -7.10
N HIS A 247 -1.90 -22.73 -6.46
CA HIS A 247 -0.60 -22.56 -7.10
C HIS A 247 0.05 -23.93 -7.32
N ASP A 248 0.52 -24.18 -8.54
CA ASP A 248 1.23 -25.40 -8.90
C ASP A 248 2.67 -25.39 -8.35
N GLY A 249 2.96 -26.34 -7.50
CA GLY A 249 4.27 -26.47 -6.84
C GLY A 249 4.41 -25.72 -5.49
N PRO A 250 5.59 -25.83 -4.87
CA PRO A 250 5.86 -25.25 -3.55
C PRO A 250 5.96 -23.73 -3.61
N ASP A 251 5.71 -23.08 -2.47
CA ASP A 251 5.99 -21.65 -2.31
C ASP A 251 7.47 -21.32 -2.60
N TRP A 252 7.71 -20.06 -2.93
CA TRP A 252 9.08 -19.55 -3.18
C TRP A 252 10.07 -19.93 -2.07
N ALA A 253 9.63 -20.06 -0.81
CA ALA A 253 10.42 -20.55 0.29
C ALA A 253 10.91 -22.00 0.13
N GLY A 254 10.27 -22.82 -0.69
CA GLY A 254 10.66 -24.20 -1.02
C GLY A 254 11.77 -24.32 -2.10
N ARG A 255 12.14 -23.24 -2.79
CA ARG A 255 13.19 -23.24 -3.84
C ARG A 255 14.61 -23.26 -3.25
N GLU A 256 15.67 -23.55 -4.03
CA GLU A 256 17.04 -23.69 -3.56
C GLU A 256 17.63 -22.43 -2.88
N SER A 257 18.48 -22.61 -1.84
CA SER A 257 18.79 -21.57 -0.84
C SER A 257 19.71 -20.41 -1.28
N GLY A 258 20.51 -20.56 -2.33
CA GLY A 258 21.49 -19.55 -2.76
C GLY A 258 20.86 -18.41 -3.56
N ASP A 259 20.09 -18.76 -4.57
CA ASP A 259 19.43 -17.78 -5.46
C ASP A 259 18.29 -17.03 -4.76
N ARG A 260 17.61 -17.67 -3.80
CA ARG A 260 16.58 -17.04 -2.96
C ARG A 260 17.10 -15.85 -2.17
N ARG A 261 18.27 -16.01 -1.53
CA ARG A 261 18.85 -14.93 -0.71
C ARG A 261 19.20 -13.74 -1.57
N ARG A 262 19.76 -13.98 -2.76
CA ARG A 262 20.10 -12.92 -3.71
C ARG A 262 18.88 -12.19 -4.21
N ALA A 263 17.87 -12.90 -4.71
CA ALA A 263 16.62 -12.31 -5.19
C ALA A 263 15.88 -11.57 -4.05
N GLY A 264 15.80 -12.15 -2.84
CA GLY A 264 15.22 -11.49 -1.67
C GLY A 264 15.98 -10.22 -1.25
N ASN A 265 17.30 -10.18 -1.39
CA ASN A 265 18.08 -8.98 -1.12
C ASN A 265 17.81 -7.90 -2.18
N GLU A 266 17.77 -8.26 -3.47
CA GLU A 266 17.45 -7.33 -4.57
C GLU A 266 16.07 -6.70 -4.37
N GLN A 267 15.05 -7.51 -4.10
CA GLN A 267 13.70 -7.06 -3.76
C GLN A 267 13.71 -6.12 -2.55
N THR A 268 14.37 -6.53 -1.45
CA THR A 268 14.41 -5.72 -0.23
C THR A 268 15.10 -4.38 -0.44
N LEU A 269 16.23 -4.35 -1.16
CA LEU A 269 16.95 -3.11 -1.46
C LEU A 269 16.11 -2.17 -2.33
N ARG A 270 15.39 -2.73 -3.32
CA ARG A 270 14.49 -1.93 -4.17
C ARG A 270 13.37 -1.33 -3.34
N LEU A 271 12.65 -2.15 -2.55
CA LEU A 271 11.55 -1.69 -1.71
C LEU A 271 12.01 -0.70 -0.63
N ALA A 272 13.20 -0.87 -0.06
CA ALA A 272 13.74 0.03 0.94
C ALA A 272 13.96 1.46 0.43
N SER A 273 14.11 1.65 -0.88
CA SER A 273 14.19 2.97 -1.50
C SER A 273 12.82 3.61 -1.80
N LEU A 274 11.77 2.79 -1.91
CA LEU A 274 10.42 3.21 -2.34
C LEU A 274 9.42 3.32 -1.18
N ILE A 275 9.57 2.45 -0.18
CA ILE A 275 8.62 2.37 0.95
C ILE A 275 9.28 2.90 2.22
N PRO A 276 8.98 4.14 2.64
CA PRO A 276 9.64 4.80 3.77
C PRO A 276 9.18 4.31 5.16
N VAL A 277 8.32 3.29 5.22
CA VAL A 277 7.74 2.76 6.46
C VAL A 277 8.78 2.00 7.27
N ASP A 278 8.73 2.11 8.59
CA ASP A 278 9.60 1.37 9.50
C ASP A 278 9.52 -0.15 9.28
N GLY A 279 10.69 -0.77 9.21
CA GLY A 279 10.85 -2.20 8.89
C GLY A 279 10.86 -2.50 7.38
N SER A 280 10.69 -1.50 6.51
CA SER A 280 10.87 -1.61 5.06
C SER A 280 11.98 -0.70 4.55
N SER A 281 12.09 0.50 5.11
CA SER A 281 13.16 1.46 4.79
C SER A 281 14.46 1.18 5.56
N ALA A 282 15.56 1.73 5.07
CA ALA A 282 16.85 1.72 5.77
C ALA A 282 16.74 2.43 7.11
N ARG A 283 17.52 1.97 8.11
CA ARG A 283 17.47 2.55 9.47
C ARG A 283 18.27 3.84 9.62
N GLY A 284 19.36 3.99 8.89
CA GLY A 284 20.29 5.12 9.03
C GLY A 284 20.48 5.94 7.76
N LEU A 285 20.08 5.42 6.59
CA LEU A 285 20.13 6.16 5.33
C LEU A 285 18.86 6.99 5.18
N LEU A 286 19.00 8.18 4.58
CA LEU A 286 17.84 8.99 4.22
C LEU A 286 17.08 8.30 3.07
N PRO A 287 15.74 8.13 3.17
CA PRO A 287 14.94 7.60 2.09
C PRO A 287 14.84 8.62 0.94
N THR A 288 14.56 8.14 -0.26
CA THR A 288 14.29 8.99 -1.42
C THR A 288 13.04 9.85 -1.21
N ALA A 289 12.00 9.29 -0.56
CA ALA A 289 10.81 10.02 -0.14
C ALA A 289 10.71 9.98 1.40
N PRO A 290 10.45 11.12 2.07
CA PRO A 290 10.28 11.14 3.52
C PRO A 290 8.94 10.48 3.91
N ASP A 291 8.92 9.85 5.10
CA ASP A 291 7.71 9.30 5.70
C ASP A 291 6.84 10.37 6.38
N LEU A 292 7.51 11.37 6.97
CA LEU A 292 6.92 12.47 7.71
C LEU A 292 7.38 13.80 7.13
N GLU A 293 6.45 14.71 6.92
CA GLU A 293 6.72 16.13 6.66
C GLU A 293 6.21 16.96 7.83
N VAL A 294 7.09 17.79 8.38
CA VAL A 294 6.73 18.76 9.42
C VAL A 294 6.72 20.15 8.81
N ARG A 295 5.60 20.85 8.97
CA ARG A 295 5.41 22.22 8.46
C ARG A 295 5.39 23.19 9.63
N LEU A 296 6.33 24.15 9.62
CA LEU A 296 6.34 25.25 10.57
C LEU A 296 5.33 26.30 10.15
N PRO A 297 4.78 27.09 11.09
CA PRO A 297 3.99 28.27 10.74
C PRO A 297 4.83 29.28 9.97
N ALA A 298 4.18 30.07 9.13
CA ALA A 298 4.87 31.11 8.36
C ALA A 298 5.37 32.25 9.27
N GLY A 299 6.51 32.86 8.93
CA GLY A 299 7.05 34.02 9.63
C GLY A 299 7.72 33.69 10.97
N VAL A 300 8.10 32.43 11.20
CA VAL A 300 8.89 32.05 12.38
C VAL A 300 10.30 32.63 12.26
N GLY A 301 10.76 33.39 13.28
CA GLY A 301 12.10 33.95 13.32
C GLY A 301 13.18 32.86 13.27
N THR A 302 14.35 33.20 12.73
CA THR A 302 15.46 32.27 12.49
C THR A 302 15.89 31.50 13.74
N ALA A 303 15.96 32.17 14.91
CA ALA A 303 16.36 31.53 16.17
C ALA A 303 15.35 30.46 16.61
N ALA A 304 14.08 30.78 16.58
CA ALA A 304 13.00 29.82 16.91
C ALA A 304 12.92 28.69 15.89
N ALA A 305 13.06 29.00 14.59
CA ALA A 305 13.11 27.99 13.53
C ALA A 305 14.28 27.03 13.71
N PHE A 306 15.47 27.54 14.06
CA PHE A 306 16.65 26.70 14.28
C PHE A 306 16.42 25.68 15.40
N VAL A 307 16.00 26.12 16.59
CA VAL A 307 15.74 25.24 17.74
C VAL A 307 14.64 24.22 17.40
N CYS A 308 13.57 24.69 16.75
CA CYS A 308 12.45 23.83 16.35
C CYS A 308 12.89 22.75 15.35
N VAL A 309 13.53 23.13 14.26
CA VAL A 309 13.96 22.22 13.19
C VAL A 309 14.95 21.19 13.73
N ASP A 310 15.99 21.65 14.44
CA ASP A 310 17.03 20.76 14.94
C ASP A 310 16.47 19.75 15.94
N SER A 311 15.63 20.18 16.89
CA SER A 311 14.98 19.26 17.85
C SER A 311 14.03 18.26 17.18
N LEU A 312 13.29 18.67 16.16
CA LEU A 312 12.42 17.81 15.38
C LEU A 312 13.21 16.77 14.58
N LEU A 313 14.35 17.16 14.01
CA LEU A 313 15.20 16.23 13.26
C LEU A 313 15.97 15.25 14.16
N VAL A 314 16.15 15.58 15.45
CA VAL A 314 16.59 14.60 16.45
C VAL A 314 15.48 13.58 16.73
N ALA A 315 14.22 14.03 16.87
CA ALA A 315 13.08 13.14 17.10
C ALA A 315 12.75 12.28 15.87
N PHE A 316 12.83 12.86 14.69
CA PHE A 316 12.51 12.24 13.40
C PHE A 316 13.64 12.43 12.39
N PRO A 317 14.71 11.63 12.49
CA PRO A 317 15.93 11.85 11.67
C PRO A 317 15.73 11.77 10.16
N ARG A 318 14.62 11.18 9.71
CA ARG A 318 14.27 10.98 8.29
C ARG A 318 13.11 11.85 7.83
N ALA A 319 12.61 12.74 8.70
CA ALA A 319 11.54 13.67 8.33
C ALA A 319 12.07 14.76 7.39
N ARG A 320 11.16 15.31 6.60
CA ARG A 320 11.36 16.59 5.92
C ARG A 320 10.74 17.69 6.78
N VAL A 321 11.42 18.82 6.91
CA VAL A 321 10.90 19.99 7.59
C VAL A 321 10.73 21.12 6.58
N VAL A 322 9.55 21.71 6.54
CA VAL A 322 9.20 22.82 5.65
C VAL A 322 9.10 24.10 6.45
N THR A 323 9.91 25.08 6.07
CA THR A 323 9.94 26.41 6.70
C THR A 323 10.47 27.45 5.72
N ASP A 324 9.89 28.66 5.74
CA ASP A 324 10.38 29.81 4.99
C ASP A 324 11.74 30.31 5.49
N ALA A 325 12.06 30.10 6.78
CA ALA A 325 13.36 30.38 7.36
C ALA A 325 14.54 29.63 6.68
N ALA A 326 14.28 28.56 5.95
CA ALA A 326 15.29 27.86 5.15
C ALA A 326 15.94 28.76 4.09
N ARG A 327 15.27 29.83 3.65
CA ARG A 327 15.78 30.82 2.70
C ARG A 327 16.65 31.93 3.36
N GLU A 328 16.47 32.12 4.66
CA GLU A 328 17.07 33.23 5.43
C GLU A 328 18.28 32.78 6.23
N ALA A 329 18.32 31.52 6.67
CA ALA A 329 19.37 30.96 7.50
C ALA A 329 20.16 29.88 6.74
N GLU A 330 21.43 30.19 6.45
CA GLU A 330 22.36 29.29 5.75
C GLU A 330 22.43 27.89 6.43
N VAL A 331 22.49 27.85 7.76
CA VAL A 331 22.57 26.60 8.52
C VAL A 331 21.37 25.69 8.32
N LEU A 332 20.17 26.24 8.11
CA LEU A 332 18.95 25.49 7.81
C LEU A 332 18.92 25.08 6.33
N GLY A 333 19.27 25.97 5.43
CA GLY A 333 19.24 25.74 3.98
C GLY A 333 20.28 24.73 3.48
N GLN A 334 21.30 24.39 4.28
CA GLN A 334 22.31 23.39 3.93
C GLN A 334 21.89 21.95 4.28
N ASP A 335 20.91 21.75 5.16
CA ASP A 335 20.42 20.40 5.46
C ASP A 335 19.43 19.93 4.37
N PRO A 336 19.68 18.79 3.70
CA PRO A 336 18.82 18.30 2.62
C PRO A 336 17.40 17.93 3.08
N ARG A 337 17.17 17.82 4.38
CA ARG A 337 15.86 17.55 4.97
C ARG A 337 15.02 18.80 5.18
N VAL A 338 15.64 20.00 5.05
CA VAL A 338 14.97 21.28 5.26
C VAL A 338 14.69 21.95 3.93
N SER A 339 13.45 22.37 3.72
CA SER A 339 12.98 22.96 2.46
C SER A 339 12.05 24.14 2.72
N ALA A 340 12.00 25.08 1.79
CA ALA A 340 10.97 26.12 1.77
C ALA A 340 9.69 25.68 1.04
N GLU A 341 9.71 24.50 0.39
CA GLU A 341 8.62 24.00 -0.42
C GLU A 341 8.08 22.68 0.14
N ALA A 342 6.76 22.58 0.26
CA ALA A 342 6.07 21.37 0.68
C ALA A 342 6.10 20.30 -0.43
N GLY A 343 6.13 19.05 -0.02
CA GLY A 343 5.99 17.91 -0.94
C GLY A 343 4.65 17.22 -0.82
N ASP A 344 4.31 16.46 -1.85
CA ASP A 344 3.00 15.78 -1.95
C ASP A 344 3.03 14.30 -1.56
N ASP A 345 4.22 13.70 -1.35
CA ASP A 345 4.39 12.24 -1.28
C ASP A 345 4.82 11.72 0.10
N VAL A 346 4.21 12.24 1.17
CA VAL A 346 4.49 11.80 2.54
C VAL A 346 3.29 11.07 3.13
N ARG A 347 3.54 10.07 3.99
CA ARG A 347 2.49 9.33 4.69
C ARG A 347 1.79 10.18 5.75
N VAL A 348 2.54 11.01 6.48
CA VAL A 348 2.03 11.89 7.54
C VAL A 348 2.51 13.31 7.33
N VAL A 349 1.60 14.26 7.49
CA VAL A 349 1.92 15.69 7.59
C VAL A 349 1.65 16.14 9.01
N LEU A 350 2.66 16.71 9.67
CA LEU A 350 2.55 17.41 10.95
C LEU A 350 2.56 18.91 10.71
N GLU A 351 1.44 19.57 10.89
CA GLU A 351 1.32 21.03 10.80
C GLU A 351 1.41 21.65 12.19
N LEU A 352 2.47 22.41 12.44
CA LEU A 352 2.65 23.11 13.69
C LEU A 352 1.92 24.46 13.67
N ARG A 353 1.26 24.79 14.79
CA ARG A 353 0.64 26.11 14.99
C ARG A 353 1.61 27.11 15.63
N VAL A 354 2.57 26.60 16.36
CA VAL A 354 3.65 27.35 16.99
C VAL A 354 4.96 26.58 16.79
N PRO A 355 6.13 27.24 16.75
CA PRO A 355 7.40 26.52 16.77
C PRO A 355 7.53 25.77 18.11
N VAL A 356 8.15 24.59 18.08
CA VAL A 356 8.28 23.73 19.26
C VAL A 356 9.74 23.35 19.50
N VAL A 357 10.08 23.03 20.74
CA VAL A 357 11.30 22.31 21.11
C VAL A 357 10.92 20.93 21.63
N VAL A 358 11.59 19.91 21.13
CA VAL A 358 11.41 18.52 21.54
C VAL A 358 12.55 18.12 22.45
N LEU A 359 12.31 18.10 23.75
CA LEU A 359 13.28 17.71 24.79
C LEU A 359 13.24 16.21 25.08
N ASP A 360 12.04 15.59 24.97
CA ASP A 360 11.85 14.16 24.99
C ASP A 360 11.07 13.75 23.73
N PRO A 361 11.68 13.02 22.78
CA PRO A 361 11.04 12.65 21.52
C PRO A 361 10.01 11.53 21.67
N GLU A 362 10.10 10.69 22.70
CA GLU A 362 9.29 9.45 22.79
C GLU A 362 7.77 9.68 22.82
N PRO A 363 7.22 10.65 23.59
CA PRO A 363 5.78 10.92 23.59
C PRO A 363 5.28 11.40 22.23
N LEU A 364 6.04 12.25 21.54
CA LEU A 364 5.68 12.75 20.22
C LEU A 364 5.73 11.65 19.16
N VAL A 365 6.77 10.80 19.18
CA VAL A 365 6.89 9.66 18.27
C VAL A 365 5.70 8.70 18.44
N ARG A 366 5.33 8.38 19.68
CA ARG A 366 4.15 7.55 19.96
C ARG A 366 2.84 8.18 19.50
N ALA A 367 2.68 9.49 19.69
CA ALA A 367 1.49 10.21 19.23
C ALA A 367 1.32 10.15 17.71
N ILE A 368 2.42 10.30 16.95
CA ILE A 368 2.42 10.19 15.47
C ILE A 368 2.19 8.74 15.02
N ALA A 369 2.74 7.76 15.73
CA ALA A 369 2.67 6.35 15.34
C ALA A 369 1.23 5.79 15.30
N VAL A 370 0.27 6.38 16.02
CA VAL A 370 -1.14 5.94 15.97
C VAL A 370 -1.78 6.15 14.59
N LEU A 371 -1.19 7.02 13.75
CA LEU A 371 -1.65 7.28 12.38
C LEU A 371 -1.27 6.15 11.40
N SER A 372 -0.53 5.13 11.84
CA SER A 372 -0.21 3.96 11.01
C SER A 372 -1.43 3.05 10.80
N GLY A 373 -2.37 3.05 11.73
CA GLY A 373 -3.58 2.23 11.64
C GLY A 373 -4.67 2.86 10.77
N ALA A 374 -5.70 2.05 10.50
CA ALA A 374 -6.81 2.46 9.65
C ALA A 374 -7.83 3.38 10.33
N SER A 375 -7.88 3.44 11.66
CA SER A 375 -8.98 4.07 12.40
C SER A 375 -8.75 5.55 12.73
N VAL A 376 -7.48 5.96 12.96
CA VAL A 376 -7.13 7.34 13.32
C VAL A 376 -6.61 8.09 12.11
N GLY A 377 -7.21 9.24 11.81
CA GLY A 377 -6.81 10.07 10.66
C GLY A 377 -6.12 11.36 11.06
N THR A 378 -6.38 11.85 12.27
CA THR A 378 -5.84 13.11 12.77
C THR A 378 -5.47 12.98 14.26
N VAL A 379 -4.32 13.54 14.62
CA VAL A 379 -3.88 13.67 16.02
C VAL A 379 -3.62 15.14 16.27
N GLU A 380 -4.37 15.74 17.21
CA GLU A 380 -4.09 17.06 17.75
C GLU A 380 -3.09 16.94 18.89
N LEU A 381 -2.01 17.71 18.84
CA LEU A 381 -0.93 17.71 19.80
C LEU A 381 -1.08 18.89 20.77
N VAL A 382 -1.08 18.60 22.06
CA VAL A 382 -1.22 19.59 23.13
C VAL A 382 -0.08 19.42 24.10
N SER A 383 0.55 20.51 24.51
CA SER A 383 1.55 20.49 25.59
C SER A 383 0.91 20.31 26.98
N PRO A 384 1.70 19.97 28.02
CA PRO A 384 1.17 19.77 29.37
C PRO A 384 0.46 20.99 29.97
N ASP A 385 0.79 22.21 29.53
CA ASP A 385 0.14 23.46 29.96
C ASP A 385 -1.18 23.75 29.21
N GLY A 386 -1.58 22.88 28.26
CA GLY A 386 -2.80 23.02 27.48
C GLY A 386 -2.64 23.82 26.18
N THR A 387 -1.42 24.24 25.82
CA THR A 387 -1.16 24.91 24.53
C THR A 387 -1.31 23.94 23.37
N THR A 388 -2.11 24.28 22.36
CA THR A 388 -2.19 23.51 21.12
C THR A 388 -0.94 23.74 20.27
N LEU A 389 -0.13 22.70 20.12
CA LEU A 389 1.15 22.77 19.39
C LEU A 389 0.96 22.62 17.88
N GLY A 390 0.00 21.81 17.46
CA GLY A 390 -0.27 21.53 16.05
C GLY A 390 -1.12 20.29 15.88
N HIS A 391 -1.20 19.78 14.65
CA HIS A 391 -1.89 18.54 14.36
C HIS A 391 -1.16 17.72 13.31
N ALA A 392 -1.21 16.41 13.45
CA ALA A 392 -0.71 15.46 12.48
C ALA A 392 -1.87 14.77 11.74
N VAL A 393 -1.75 14.64 10.42
CA VAL A 393 -2.80 14.04 9.58
C VAL A 393 -2.20 12.96 8.69
N SER A 394 -2.85 11.79 8.62
CA SER A 394 -2.44 10.75 7.68
C SER A 394 -2.89 11.09 6.25
N ARG A 395 -2.02 10.82 5.27
CA ARG A 395 -2.33 10.97 3.84
C ARG A 395 -3.54 10.14 3.44
N ARG A 396 -3.65 8.91 3.97
CA ARG A 396 -4.77 8.01 3.77
C ARG A 396 -6.10 8.73 4.12
N ALA A 397 -6.19 9.35 5.29
CA ALA A 397 -7.37 10.10 5.71
C ALA A 397 -7.66 11.29 4.77
N LEU A 398 -6.62 12.07 4.40
CA LEU A 398 -6.78 13.18 3.46
C LEU A 398 -7.31 12.73 2.10
N ARG A 399 -6.80 11.60 1.57
CA ARG A 399 -7.25 11.05 0.29
C ARG A 399 -8.69 10.57 0.37
N ARG A 400 -9.09 9.92 1.46
CA ARG A 400 -10.47 9.50 1.69
C ARG A 400 -11.42 10.67 1.85
N ARG A 401 -11.07 11.74 2.59
CA ARG A 401 -11.86 12.97 2.67
C ARG A 401 -12.13 13.57 1.30
N ARG A 402 -11.13 13.62 0.44
CA ARG A 402 -11.28 14.13 -0.94
C ARG A 402 -12.17 13.25 -1.81
N ARG A 403 -12.21 11.95 -1.57
CA ARG A 403 -13.03 11.00 -2.32
C ARG A 403 -14.48 10.99 -1.85
N TRP A 404 -14.70 11.07 -0.56
CA TRP A 404 -16.00 10.97 0.08
C TRP A 404 -16.39 12.30 0.73
N ASP A 405 -17.38 12.99 0.18
CA ASP A 405 -17.85 14.29 0.70
C ASP A 405 -18.53 14.18 2.09
N MET A 406 -18.71 12.98 2.61
CA MET A 406 -19.35 12.65 3.89
C MET A 406 -18.36 12.52 5.08
N GLY A 407 -17.10 12.92 4.90
CA GLY A 407 -16.02 12.69 5.86
C GLY A 407 -15.25 11.42 5.56
N ASP A 408 -14.13 11.23 6.25
CA ASP A 408 -13.20 10.13 5.97
C ASP A 408 -13.40 8.88 6.84
N GLY A 409 -14.32 8.97 7.83
CA GLY A 409 -14.57 7.92 8.81
C GLY A 409 -13.39 7.58 9.72
N HIS A 410 -12.43 8.47 9.81
CA HIS A 410 -11.34 8.35 10.74
C HIS A 410 -11.63 9.15 12.01
N HIS A 411 -11.14 8.64 13.13
CA HIS A 411 -11.21 9.35 14.40
C HIS A 411 -10.13 10.42 14.48
N SER A 412 -10.46 11.52 15.16
CA SER A 412 -9.48 12.50 15.62
C SER A 412 -9.19 12.24 17.11
N LEU A 413 -7.91 12.25 17.47
CA LEU A 413 -7.45 12.11 18.84
C LEU A 413 -6.76 13.40 19.28
N THR A 414 -6.95 13.80 20.56
CA THR A 414 -6.14 14.82 21.20
C THR A 414 -5.17 14.13 22.15
N VAL A 415 -3.88 14.39 21.98
CA VAL A 415 -2.80 13.77 22.74
C VAL A 415 -1.96 14.83 23.43
N THR A 416 -1.80 14.73 24.75
CA THR A 416 -0.81 15.54 25.48
C THR A 416 0.58 14.92 25.29
N VAL A 417 1.53 15.72 24.83
CA VAL A 417 2.90 15.29 24.54
C VAL A 417 3.85 15.92 25.56
N ASP A 418 4.23 15.13 26.56
CA ASP A 418 5.26 15.54 27.52
C ASP A 418 6.60 15.74 26.83
N GLY A 419 7.41 16.68 27.33
CA GLY A 419 8.72 16.98 26.78
C GLY A 419 8.72 17.75 25.46
N VAL A 420 7.52 18.20 24.99
CA VAL A 420 7.38 19.09 23.83
C VAL A 420 6.77 20.41 24.27
N HIS A 421 7.48 21.51 24.03
CA HIS A 421 7.10 22.84 24.49
C HIS A 421 7.07 23.84 23.35
N ALA A 422 6.19 24.84 23.43
CA ALA A 422 6.22 25.96 22.50
C ALA A 422 7.51 26.77 22.66
N VAL A 423 8.03 27.27 21.56
CA VAL A 423 9.25 28.10 21.51
C VAL A 423 8.86 29.55 21.30
N GLY A 424 9.38 30.43 22.13
CA GLY A 424 9.23 31.89 21.97
C GLY A 424 9.96 32.41 20.75
N PRO A 425 9.76 33.70 20.39
CA PRO A 425 10.35 34.29 19.17
C PRO A 425 11.88 34.40 19.22
N GLU A 426 12.46 34.52 20.41
CA GLU A 426 13.92 34.69 20.63
C GLU A 426 14.42 33.71 21.71
N PRO A 427 14.46 32.40 21.44
CA PRO A 427 14.96 31.42 22.39
C PRO A 427 16.47 31.52 22.59
N HIS A 428 16.98 30.96 23.69
CA HIS A 428 18.42 30.86 23.95
C HIS A 428 19.08 29.78 23.06
N VAL A 429 19.43 30.12 21.83
CA VAL A 429 20.06 29.19 20.86
C VAL A 429 21.36 28.58 21.41
N GLU A 430 22.17 29.38 22.14
CA GLU A 430 23.40 28.90 22.77
C GLU A 430 23.11 27.80 23.80
N ALA A 431 22.02 27.91 24.56
CA ALA A 431 21.62 26.91 25.53
C ALA A 431 21.22 25.59 24.85
N TRP A 432 20.55 25.69 23.70
CA TRP A 432 20.19 24.51 22.89
C TRP A 432 21.46 23.80 22.38
N VAL A 433 22.36 24.54 21.70
CA VAL A 433 23.60 23.97 21.13
C VAL A 433 24.52 23.42 22.22
N GLY A 434 24.60 24.10 23.36
CA GLY A 434 25.43 23.71 24.49
C GLY A 434 24.83 22.59 25.36
N GLY A 435 23.57 22.21 25.14
CA GLY A 435 22.92 21.16 25.90
C GLY A 435 22.66 21.50 27.38
N TRP A 436 22.45 22.78 27.72
CA TRP A 436 22.20 23.21 29.09
C TRP A 436 20.92 24.04 29.23
N GLY A 437 20.35 24.05 30.40
CA GLY A 437 19.10 24.73 30.71
C GLY A 437 17.87 23.80 30.52
N GLY A 438 16.71 24.25 31.01
CA GLY A 438 15.41 23.59 30.90
C GLY A 438 14.50 24.24 29.87
N ALA A 439 13.25 23.79 29.80
CA ALA A 439 12.22 24.31 28.88
C ALA A 439 12.06 25.84 28.94
N ASP A 440 12.23 26.46 30.13
CA ASP A 440 12.12 27.92 30.33
C ASP A 440 13.13 28.74 29.49
N ARG A 441 14.17 28.10 28.95
CA ARG A 441 15.15 28.77 28.09
C ARG A 441 14.66 28.96 26.66
N PHE A 442 13.58 28.29 26.32
CA PHE A 442 13.04 28.29 24.96
C PHE A 442 11.70 29.00 24.85
N ALA A 443 11.09 29.37 25.99
CA ALA A 443 9.80 30.07 26.06
C ALA A 443 9.89 31.53 25.59
#